data_a7cd7aec1491c48d58f04d92aecb4c0c
#
_entry.id   a7cd7aec1491c48d58f04d92aecb4c0c
#
_cell.length_a   1.000
_cell.length_b   1.000
_cell.length_c   1.000
_cell.angle_alpha   90.00
_cell.angle_beta   90.00
_cell.angle_gamma   90.00
#
_symmetry.space_group_name_H-M   'P 1'
#
loop_
_entity.id
_entity.type
_entity.pdbx_description
1 polymer ?
#
loop_
_entity_poly.entity_id
_entity_poly.type
_entity_poly.pdbx_seq_one_letter_code
_entity_poly.pdbx_strand_id
1 'polypeptide(L)'
;MSPIDNLTGPLSRRITHEDRQGIEALFVAAADAWRKEDIDALGTLYDLPIYAGTDNAAGAYQDAVCDGERLHEILTGWMQAEAKDVSRAQRRTPYFLSDSMAMVLVETSVTRNGDALGSYTSAILVIKRGGGWRFKSGVVAGHGK
;
A
#
# COMPACT_ATOMS: atom_id res chain seq x y z
N MET A 1 17.19 -24.98 4.54
CA MET A 1 17.56 -23.88 3.63
C MET A 1 16.76 -22.64 4.04
N SER A 2 17.46 -21.54 4.26
CA SER A 2 16.79 -20.25 4.50
C SER A 2 16.10 -19.75 3.24
N PRO A 3 14.96 -19.05 3.34
CA PRO A 3 14.35 -18.40 2.17
C PRO A 3 15.30 -17.48 1.41
N ILE A 4 16.24 -16.87 2.11
CA ILE A 4 17.23 -15.96 1.51
C ILE A 4 18.21 -16.72 0.61
N ASP A 5 18.51 -17.98 0.92
CA ASP A 5 19.45 -18.77 0.16
C ASP A 5 18.92 -19.15 -1.23
N ASN A 6 17.65 -18.93 -1.49
CA ASN A 6 17.00 -19.31 -2.73
C ASN A 6 16.48 -18.09 -3.52
N LEU A 7 17.21 -16.99 -3.47
CA LEU A 7 16.81 -15.78 -4.20
C LEU A 7 16.81 -15.93 -5.71
N THR A 8 17.52 -16.95 -6.21
CA THR A 8 17.59 -17.25 -7.64
C THR A 8 16.68 -18.41 -8.05
N GLY A 9 15.72 -18.73 -7.21
CA GLY A 9 14.81 -19.84 -7.45
C GLY A 9 14.05 -19.72 -8.77
N PRO A 10 13.30 -20.76 -9.14
CA PRO A 10 12.62 -20.82 -10.42
C PRO A 10 11.68 -19.64 -10.62
N LEU A 11 11.78 -19.06 -11.80
CA LEU A 11 11.02 -17.86 -12.16
C LEU A 11 9.67 -18.21 -12.80
N SER A 12 9.24 -19.47 -12.74
CA SER A 12 7.95 -19.86 -13.27
C SER A 12 6.85 -19.25 -12.39
N ARG A 13 6.14 -18.32 -12.95
CA ARG A 13 5.03 -17.63 -12.30
C ARG A 13 3.76 -17.98 -13.03
N ARG A 14 2.74 -18.30 -12.26
CA ARG A 14 1.39 -18.42 -12.78
C ARG A 14 0.60 -17.22 -12.33
N ILE A 15 0.77 -16.12 -13.05
CA ILE A 15 -0.01 -14.93 -12.82
C ILE A 15 -1.36 -15.15 -13.48
N THR A 16 -2.38 -15.35 -12.67
CA THR A 16 -3.73 -15.56 -13.16
C THR A 16 -4.49 -14.23 -13.21
N HIS A 17 -5.55 -14.22 -14.00
CA HIS A 17 -6.50 -13.11 -13.99
C HIS A 17 -7.11 -12.92 -12.60
N GLU A 18 -7.33 -14.02 -11.89
CA GLU A 18 -7.84 -14.01 -10.51
C GLU A 18 -6.88 -13.29 -9.56
N ASP A 19 -5.56 -13.50 -9.69
CA ASP A 19 -4.57 -12.79 -8.88
C ASP A 19 -4.61 -11.28 -9.13
N ARG A 20 -4.70 -10.88 -10.39
CA ARG A 20 -4.82 -9.46 -10.74
C ARG A 20 -6.09 -8.85 -10.17
N GLN A 21 -7.21 -9.56 -10.27
CA GLN A 21 -8.49 -9.12 -9.69
C GLN A 21 -8.42 -9.07 -8.18
N GLY A 22 -7.74 -10.02 -7.53
CA GLY A 22 -7.57 -10.06 -6.08
C GLY A 22 -6.81 -8.85 -5.55
N ILE A 23 -5.74 -8.45 -6.24
CA ILE A 23 -4.98 -7.25 -5.88
C ILE A 23 -5.82 -6.00 -6.09
N GLU A 24 -6.51 -5.89 -7.22
CA GLU A 24 -7.37 -4.73 -7.47
C GLU A 24 -8.49 -4.63 -6.43
N ALA A 25 -9.09 -5.76 -6.07
CA ALA A 25 -10.13 -5.80 -5.02
C ALA A 25 -9.59 -5.34 -3.67
N LEU A 26 -8.33 -5.65 -3.35
CA LEU A 26 -7.68 -5.19 -2.12
C LEU A 26 -7.61 -3.66 -2.08
N PHE A 27 -7.15 -3.04 -3.18
CA PHE A 27 -7.07 -1.58 -3.26
C PHE A 27 -8.44 -0.91 -3.26
N VAL A 28 -9.43 -1.51 -3.90
CA VAL A 28 -10.80 -0.99 -3.90
C VAL A 28 -11.38 -1.04 -2.48
N ALA A 29 -11.17 -2.15 -1.76
CA ALA A 29 -11.60 -2.28 -0.37
C ALA A 29 -10.94 -1.24 0.54
N ALA A 30 -9.64 -0.98 0.33
CA ALA A 30 -8.91 0.04 1.09
C ALA A 30 -9.45 1.44 0.81
N ALA A 31 -9.70 1.78 -0.45
CA ALA A 31 -10.27 3.07 -0.82
C ALA A 31 -11.67 3.26 -0.23
N ASP A 32 -12.48 2.21 -0.23
CA ASP A 32 -13.83 2.24 0.35
C ASP A 32 -13.80 2.45 1.86
N ALA A 33 -12.94 1.71 2.57
CA ALA A 33 -12.76 1.86 4.02
C ALA A 33 -12.26 3.27 4.37
N TRP A 34 -11.33 3.78 3.58
CA TRP A 34 -10.80 5.14 3.75
C TRP A 34 -11.90 6.19 3.59
N ARG A 35 -12.69 6.08 2.53
CA ARG A 35 -13.79 7.01 2.25
C ARG A 35 -14.83 7.01 3.37
N LYS A 36 -15.12 5.83 3.94
CA LYS A 36 -16.07 5.67 5.05
C LYS A 36 -15.46 5.99 6.41
N GLU A 37 -14.18 6.30 6.46
CA GLU A 37 -13.43 6.52 7.70
C GLU A 37 -13.51 5.32 8.65
N ASP A 38 -13.54 4.12 8.08
CA ASP A 38 -13.61 2.86 8.82
C ASP A 38 -12.22 2.30 9.05
N ILE A 39 -11.58 2.74 10.14
CA ILE A 39 -10.21 2.34 10.49
C ILE A 39 -10.11 0.84 10.73
N ASP A 40 -11.09 0.25 11.37
CA ASP A 40 -11.06 -1.18 11.69
C ASP A 40 -11.12 -2.03 10.42
N ALA A 41 -12.01 -1.70 9.48
CA ALA A 41 -12.06 -2.37 8.19
C ALA A 41 -10.76 -2.21 7.41
N LEU A 42 -10.19 -1.01 7.41
CA LEU A 42 -8.90 -0.75 6.75
C LEU A 42 -7.79 -1.60 7.37
N GLY A 43 -7.73 -1.68 8.69
CA GLY A 43 -6.72 -2.47 9.40
C GLY A 43 -6.76 -3.96 9.06
N THR A 44 -7.92 -4.52 8.75
CA THR A 44 -8.05 -5.94 8.39
C THR A 44 -7.41 -6.30 7.06
N LEU A 45 -7.09 -5.30 6.23
CA LEU A 45 -6.49 -5.51 4.91
C LEU A 45 -4.96 -5.66 4.98
N TYR A 46 -4.37 -5.53 6.16
CA TYR A 46 -2.93 -5.63 6.37
C TYR A 46 -2.56 -6.96 7.00
N ASP A 47 -1.41 -7.49 6.61
CA ASP A 47 -0.78 -8.67 7.21
C ASP A 47 0.32 -8.18 8.17
N LEU A 48 0.07 -8.28 9.46
CA LEU A 48 0.96 -7.75 10.49
C LEU A 48 2.12 -8.70 10.82
N PRO A 49 3.29 -8.19 11.22
CA PRO A 49 3.65 -6.77 11.27
C PRO A 49 3.90 -6.19 9.89
N ILE A 50 3.76 -4.89 9.74
CA ILE A 50 4.05 -4.21 8.47
C ILE A 50 5.27 -3.31 8.61
N TYR A 51 5.92 -3.05 7.48
CA TYR A 51 6.98 -2.07 7.36
C TYR A 51 6.44 -0.88 6.57
N ALA A 52 6.64 0.33 7.11
CA ALA A 52 6.22 1.56 6.46
C ALA A 52 7.39 2.54 6.41
N GLY A 53 7.60 3.16 5.27
CA GLY A 53 8.66 4.13 5.07
C GLY A 53 8.18 5.36 4.30
N THR A 54 8.78 6.50 4.60
CA THR A 54 8.50 7.75 3.90
C THR A 54 9.69 8.71 4.09
N ASP A 55 9.73 9.77 3.31
CA ASP A 55 10.62 10.88 3.58
C ASP A 55 9.90 11.96 4.38
N ASN A 56 10.64 12.68 5.23
CA ASN A 56 10.07 13.80 5.98
C ASN A 56 10.20 15.10 5.17
N ALA A 57 9.72 16.21 5.75
CA ALA A 57 9.76 17.52 5.11
C ALA A 57 11.18 18.01 4.78
N ALA A 58 12.19 17.50 5.48
CA ALA A 58 13.59 17.80 5.20
C ALA A 58 14.22 16.88 4.14
N GLY A 59 13.46 15.93 3.61
CA GLY A 59 13.93 14.96 2.63
C GLY A 59 14.66 13.77 3.22
N ALA A 60 14.64 13.60 4.55
CA ALA A 60 15.28 12.47 5.21
C ALA A 60 14.33 11.28 5.30
N TYR A 61 14.84 10.10 5.00
CA TYR A 61 14.08 8.86 5.08
C TYR A 61 13.76 8.49 6.52
N GLN A 62 12.52 8.08 6.75
CA GLN A 62 12.03 7.59 8.05
C GLN A 62 11.24 6.31 7.84
N ASP A 63 11.33 5.39 8.79
CA ASP A 63 10.61 4.12 8.72
C ASP A 63 10.15 3.64 10.09
N ALA A 64 9.26 2.66 10.07
CA ALA A 64 8.79 1.97 11.26
C ALA A 64 8.31 0.57 10.91
N VAL A 65 8.51 -0.36 11.85
CA VAL A 65 7.84 -1.65 11.84
C VAL A 65 6.63 -1.53 12.77
N CYS A 66 5.46 -1.87 12.26
CA CYS A 66 4.19 -1.60 12.95
C CYS A 66 3.47 -2.89 13.31
N ASP A 67 3.10 -3.04 14.58
CA ASP A 67 2.08 -3.98 15.00
C ASP A 67 0.68 -3.39 14.77
N GLY A 68 -0.37 -4.10 15.17
CA GLY A 68 -1.74 -3.65 14.94
C GLY A 68 -2.08 -2.34 15.62
N GLU A 69 -1.60 -2.14 16.85
CA GLU A 69 -1.83 -0.91 17.60
C GLU A 69 -1.16 0.29 16.93
N ARG A 70 0.10 0.14 16.56
CA ARG A 70 0.85 1.20 15.90
C ARG A 70 0.27 1.52 14.52
N LEU A 71 -0.15 0.51 13.76
CA LEU A 71 -0.81 0.71 12.49
C LEU A 71 -2.11 1.51 12.65
N HIS A 72 -2.92 1.17 13.64
CA HIS A 72 -4.16 1.88 13.94
C HIS A 72 -3.89 3.36 14.23
N GLU A 73 -2.88 3.67 15.03
CA GLU A 73 -2.48 5.04 15.32
C GLU A 73 -2.08 5.80 14.06
N ILE A 74 -1.26 5.18 13.21
CA ILE A 74 -0.78 5.80 11.97
C ILE A 74 -1.93 6.07 11.02
N LEU A 75 -2.79 5.09 10.79
CA LEU A 75 -3.92 5.24 9.88
C LEU A 75 -4.91 6.29 10.38
N THR A 76 -5.17 6.31 11.68
CA THR A 76 -6.03 7.32 12.30
C THR A 76 -5.45 8.73 12.10
N GLY A 77 -4.16 8.89 12.34
CA GLY A 77 -3.48 10.17 12.15
C GLY A 77 -3.53 10.66 10.71
N TRP A 78 -3.27 9.79 9.76
CA TRP A 78 -3.32 10.14 8.34
C TRP A 78 -4.74 10.51 7.90
N MET A 79 -5.73 9.75 8.35
CA MET A 79 -7.13 9.99 8.01
C MET A 79 -7.61 11.33 8.56
N GLN A 80 -7.21 11.69 9.78
CA GLN A 80 -7.56 12.97 10.39
C GLN A 80 -6.84 14.15 9.72
N ALA A 81 -5.61 13.95 9.25
CA ALA A 81 -4.81 14.99 8.61
C ALA A 81 -5.23 15.24 7.15
N GLU A 82 -5.96 14.33 6.54
CA GLU A 82 -6.32 14.44 5.13
C GLU A 82 -7.37 15.53 4.90
N ALA A 83 -7.11 16.39 3.90
CA ALA A 83 -8.08 17.38 3.49
C ALA A 83 -9.29 16.70 2.80
N LYS A 84 -10.49 17.10 3.21
CA LYS A 84 -11.73 16.47 2.72
C LYS A 84 -12.17 16.95 1.36
N ASP A 85 -11.65 18.10 0.90
CA ASP A 85 -12.04 18.73 -0.36
C ASP A 85 -11.11 18.38 -1.52
N VAL A 86 -10.22 17.41 -1.33
CA VAL A 86 -9.32 16.94 -2.39
C VAL A 86 -9.83 15.64 -3.00
N SER A 87 -9.53 15.46 -4.28
CA SER A 87 -9.78 14.22 -5.02
C SER A 87 -8.45 13.58 -5.39
N ARG A 88 -8.42 12.25 -5.33
CA ARG A 88 -7.24 11.47 -5.71
C ARG A 88 -7.59 10.53 -6.83
N ALA A 89 -6.70 10.49 -7.84
CA ALA A 89 -6.75 9.50 -8.90
C ALA A 89 -5.47 8.67 -8.83
N GLN A 90 -5.61 7.36 -8.91
CA GLN A 90 -4.48 6.43 -8.80
C GLN A 90 -4.34 5.59 -10.04
N ARG A 91 -3.09 5.38 -10.46
CA ARG A 91 -2.72 4.37 -11.43
C ARG A 91 -1.85 3.34 -10.72
N ARG A 92 -2.28 2.09 -10.74
CA ARG A 92 -1.63 0.99 -10.06
C ARG A 92 -1.04 0.01 -11.07
N THR A 93 0.24 -0.29 -10.92
CA THR A 93 0.94 -1.22 -11.79
C THR A 93 1.54 -2.33 -10.93
N PRO A 94 0.99 -3.55 -10.96
CA PRO A 94 1.56 -4.66 -10.21
C PRO A 94 2.72 -5.31 -10.95
N TYR A 95 3.76 -5.62 -10.20
CA TYR A 95 4.91 -6.40 -10.65
C TYR A 95 4.95 -7.67 -9.80
N PHE A 96 4.57 -8.78 -10.39
CA PHE A 96 4.53 -10.06 -9.68
C PHE A 96 5.94 -10.61 -9.51
N LEU A 97 6.31 -10.91 -8.26
CA LEU A 97 7.59 -11.51 -7.91
C LEU A 97 7.48 -13.02 -7.83
N SER A 98 6.32 -13.51 -7.41
CA SER A 98 5.98 -14.92 -7.32
C SER A 98 4.46 -15.08 -7.32
N ASP A 99 3.98 -16.31 -7.11
CA ASP A 99 2.55 -16.59 -7.01
C ASP A 99 1.90 -15.93 -5.76
N SER A 100 2.72 -15.53 -4.78
CA SER A 100 2.23 -15.01 -3.50
C SER A 100 2.80 -13.63 -3.16
N MET A 101 3.53 -13.00 -4.04
CA MET A 101 4.13 -11.68 -3.80
C MET A 101 4.04 -10.81 -5.05
N ALA A 102 3.62 -9.57 -4.85
CA ALA A 102 3.69 -8.55 -5.91
C ALA A 102 4.07 -7.20 -5.30
N MET A 103 4.90 -6.47 -6.02
CA MET A 103 5.16 -5.07 -5.73
C MET A 103 4.23 -4.24 -6.61
N VAL A 104 3.42 -3.39 -5.99
CA VAL A 104 2.49 -2.52 -6.72
C VAL A 104 3.01 -1.10 -6.68
N LEU A 105 3.31 -0.57 -7.84
CA LEU A 105 3.67 0.83 -7.98
C LEU A 105 2.39 1.63 -8.12
N VAL A 106 2.19 2.61 -7.25
CA VAL A 106 0.99 3.44 -7.22
C VAL A 106 1.36 4.89 -7.49
N GLU A 107 0.87 5.42 -8.59
CA GLU A 107 1.04 6.84 -8.94
C GLU A 107 -0.27 7.54 -8.59
N THR A 108 -0.20 8.51 -7.68
CA THR A 108 -1.37 9.24 -7.18
C THR A 108 -1.31 10.69 -7.60
N SER A 109 -2.37 11.17 -8.22
CA SER A 109 -2.56 12.57 -8.58
C SER A 109 -3.61 13.19 -7.67
N VAL A 110 -3.33 14.37 -7.13
CA VAL A 110 -4.20 15.07 -6.19
C VAL A 110 -4.72 16.35 -6.82
N THR A 111 -6.03 16.55 -6.76
CA THR A 111 -6.68 17.74 -7.29
C THR A 111 -7.63 18.35 -6.26
N ARG A 112 -7.85 19.65 -6.38
CA ARG A 112 -8.88 20.40 -5.63
C ARG A 112 -9.63 21.25 -6.60
N ASN A 113 -10.96 21.03 -6.70
CA ASN A 113 -11.82 21.79 -7.62
C ASN A 113 -11.31 21.78 -9.07
N GLY A 114 -10.73 20.64 -9.51
CA GLY A 114 -10.17 20.48 -10.84
C GLY A 114 -8.75 20.99 -11.02
N ASP A 115 -8.19 21.67 -10.04
CA ASP A 115 -6.81 22.19 -10.10
C ASP A 115 -5.82 21.15 -9.56
N ALA A 116 -4.75 20.91 -10.28
CA ALA A 116 -3.71 20.00 -9.87
C ALA A 116 -2.93 20.56 -8.67
N LEU A 117 -2.88 19.80 -7.57
CA LEU A 117 -2.08 20.17 -6.39
C LEU A 117 -0.73 19.48 -6.39
N GLY A 118 -0.62 18.32 -7.05
CA GLY A 118 0.61 17.57 -7.12
C GLY A 118 0.37 16.10 -7.34
N SER A 119 1.46 15.34 -7.33
CA SER A 119 1.42 13.89 -7.46
C SER A 119 2.51 13.28 -6.60
N TYR A 120 2.32 12.02 -6.22
CA TYR A 120 3.32 11.26 -5.51
C TYR A 120 3.27 9.79 -5.92
N THR A 121 4.35 9.08 -5.65
CA THR A 121 4.49 7.66 -5.98
C THR A 121 4.70 6.87 -4.70
N SER A 122 4.06 5.72 -4.63
CA SER A 122 4.28 4.75 -3.55
C SER A 122 4.57 3.37 -4.14
N ALA A 123 5.34 2.59 -3.40
CA ALA A 123 5.64 1.20 -3.71
C ALA A 123 5.09 0.35 -2.58
N ILE A 124 4.16 -0.53 -2.90
CA ILE A 124 3.42 -1.31 -1.91
C ILE A 124 3.63 -2.80 -2.18
N LEU A 125 4.19 -3.50 -1.18
CA LEU A 125 4.28 -4.94 -1.24
C LEU A 125 2.95 -5.54 -0.79
N VAL A 126 2.35 -6.35 -1.65
CA VAL A 126 1.18 -7.15 -1.33
C VAL A 126 1.56 -8.63 -1.36
N ILE A 127 1.01 -9.38 -0.44
CA ILE A 127 1.25 -10.82 -0.33
C ILE A 127 -0.07 -11.58 -0.31
N LYS A 128 -0.02 -12.82 -0.78
CA LYS A 128 -1.16 -13.74 -0.70
C LYS A 128 -0.88 -14.77 0.37
N ARG A 129 -1.73 -14.81 1.37
CA ARG A 129 -1.65 -15.76 2.47
C ARG A 129 -3.07 -16.25 2.80
N GLY A 130 -3.22 -17.57 2.91
CA GLY A 130 -4.54 -18.13 3.16
C GLY A 130 -5.55 -17.85 2.06
N GLY A 131 -5.09 -17.71 0.82
CA GLY A 131 -5.95 -17.44 -0.33
C GLY A 131 -6.32 -15.99 -0.56
N GLY A 132 -5.92 -15.06 0.32
CA GLY A 132 -6.26 -13.64 0.20
C GLY A 132 -5.04 -12.74 0.06
N TRP A 133 -5.14 -11.70 -0.75
CA TRP A 133 -4.13 -10.67 -0.87
C TRP A 133 -4.25 -9.64 0.25
N ARG A 134 -3.11 -9.23 0.82
CA ARG A 134 -3.04 -8.25 1.91
C ARG A 134 -1.83 -7.34 1.74
N PHE A 135 -1.92 -6.14 2.31
CA PHE A 135 -0.79 -5.21 2.35
C PHE A 135 0.25 -5.70 3.36
N LYS A 136 1.52 -5.75 2.96
CA LYS A 136 2.62 -6.16 3.84
C LYS A 136 3.59 -5.04 4.13
N SER A 137 3.85 -4.16 3.17
CA SER A 137 4.67 -2.99 3.39
C SER A 137 4.29 -1.87 2.43
N GLY A 138 4.66 -0.65 2.77
CA GLY A 138 4.46 0.49 1.91
C GLY A 138 5.52 1.55 2.11
N VAL A 139 6.03 2.09 1.01
CA VAL A 139 6.96 3.22 1.00
C VAL A 139 6.34 4.30 0.14
N VAL A 140 6.15 5.49 0.71
CA VAL A 140 5.45 6.60 0.07
C VAL A 140 6.37 7.81 0.01
N ALA A 141 6.65 8.31 -1.19
CA ALA A 141 7.48 9.49 -1.35
C ALA A 141 6.67 10.77 -1.10
N GLY A 142 7.30 11.73 -0.44
CA GLY A 142 6.72 13.06 -0.25
C GLY A 142 5.59 13.16 0.76
N HIS A 143 5.33 12.11 1.53
CA HIS A 143 4.20 12.09 2.47
C HIS A 143 4.39 13.05 3.64
N GLY A 144 5.62 13.40 3.97
CA GLY A 144 5.93 14.31 5.06
C GLY A 144 5.98 15.79 4.67
N LYS A 145 5.55 16.13 3.49
CA LYS A 145 5.59 17.50 2.98
C LYS A 145 4.28 18.25 3.22
#